data_1dcd2f891705bf786d11a0d3a693e742
#
_entry.id   1dcd2f891705bf786d11a0d3a693e742
#
_cell.length_a   1.000
_cell.length_b   1.000
_cell.length_c   1.000
_cell.angle_alpha   90.00
_cell.angle_beta   90.00
_cell.angle_gamma   90.00
#
_symmetry.space_group_name_H-M   'P 1'
#
loop_
_entity.id
_entity.type
_entity.pdbx_description
1 polymer ?
#
loop_
_entity_poly.entity_id
_entity_poly.type
_entity_poly.pdbx_seq_one_letter_code
_entity_poly.pdbx_strand_id
1 'polypeptide(L)'
;MENSSAAVTNHQTCRNGFTDFQLPFNFHPFQDIATDLLKHVSNSLAIINALALSSPPATAGRRSLAVGFPSWVSRSDRRLLRPNVAKSVADIVVAKDGSGNYDTVSQGLAAAAALSDGSSRFVIYVKRGVYEENVVVTNSMNNFMVVGDGIDATIITGNRSVGDGSTTFHSATFAVIGNGFMAREITFENTVGPENHQAVALRSGSDFSVFYRCSFKGYQDTLYVYSQRQFYGHCDIYGTVDFIFGDAIAVVQNCTIYVRKPMTSQKNFVTAQGRSDPNHNTGIVILNSHVTATSDLGPVQGSFPTYLGRPWEKYSRTVFLMCTLDGLIDPDGWFPMVGNYAQTLYYGEYMNSGDGGQISGRVKWPGYHVITSAIVAQKLSVADFLACITD
;
A
#
# COMPACT_ATOMS: atom_id res chain seq x y z
N MET A 1 -2.59 -18.36 5.47
CA MET A 1 -2.83 -17.14 6.28
C MET A 1 -3.29 -15.97 5.43
N GLU A 2 -2.55 -15.60 4.41
CA GLU A 2 -2.80 -14.38 3.62
C GLU A 2 -4.12 -14.43 2.85
N ASN A 3 -4.46 -15.58 2.24
CA ASN A 3 -5.75 -15.74 1.56
C ASN A 3 -6.95 -15.64 2.53
N SER A 4 -6.78 -16.07 3.76
CA SER A 4 -7.82 -15.94 4.79
C SER A 4 -7.96 -14.49 5.24
N SER A 5 -6.86 -13.75 5.41
CA SER A 5 -6.90 -12.31 5.70
C SER A 5 -7.52 -11.54 4.54
N ALA A 6 -7.16 -11.84 3.28
CA ALA A 6 -7.76 -11.21 2.11
C ALA A 6 -9.27 -11.48 2.00
N ALA A 7 -9.75 -12.67 2.40
CA ALA A 7 -11.18 -12.97 2.42
C ALA A 7 -11.96 -12.05 3.39
N VAL A 8 -11.39 -11.75 4.55
CA VAL A 8 -11.99 -10.81 5.52
C VAL A 8 -11.96 -9.39 4.96
N THR A 9 -10.85 -8.95 4.37
CA THR A 9 -10.75 -7.64 3.71
C THR A 9 -11.78 -7.48 2.59
N ASN A 10 -11.95 -8.50 1.74
CA ASN A 10 -12.96 -8.50 0.67
C ASN A 10 -14.38 -8.38 1.22
N HIS A 11 -14.69 -9.10 2.30
CA HIS A 11 -16.00 -9.00 2.95
C HIS A 11 -16.23 -7.59 3.53
N GLN A 12 -15.24 -7.00 4.21
CA GLN A 12 -15.34 -5.65 4.75
C GLN A 12 -15.57 -4.62 3.64
N THR A 13 -14.84 -4.75 2.52
CA THR A 13 -15.02 -3.87 1.34
C THR A 13 -16.43 -4.01 0.76
N CYS A 14 -16.98 -5.22 0.68
CA CYS A 14 -18.36 -5.43 0.25
C CYS A 14 -19.35 -4.72 1.17
N ARG A 15 -19.19 -4.83 2.48
CA ARG A 15 -20.02 -4.11 3.47
C ARG A 15 -19.93 -2.60 3.31
N ASN A 16 -18.71 -2.07 3.18
CA ASN A 16 -18.49 -0.63 3.00
C ASN A 16 -19.18 -0.13 1.72
N GLY A 17 -19.13 -0.88 0.63
CA GLY A 17 -19.85 -0.54 -0.61
C GLY A 17 -21.34 -0.39 -0.44
N PHE A 18 -22.01 -1.22 0.38
CA PHE A 18 -23.43 -1.03 0.72
C PHE A 18 -23.67 0.27 1.50
N THR A 19 -22.77 0.62 2.41
CA THR A 19 -22.86 1.86 3.19
C THR A 19 -22.63 3.08 2.29
N ASP A 20 -21.62 3.04 1.43
CA ASP A 20 -21.26 4.12 0.51
C ASP A 20 -22.40 4.47 -0.45
N PHE A 21 -23.14 3.47 -0.92
CA PHE A 21 -24.28 3.68 -1.83
C PHE A 21 -25.64 3.85 -1.10
N GLN A 22 -25.66 3.87 0.24
CA GLN A 22 -26.88 3.93 1.05
C GLN A 22 -27.93 2.87 0.66
N LEU A 23 -27.48 1.71 0.17
CA LEU A 23 -28.35 0.63 -0.22
C LEU A 23 -28.95 -0.05 1.01
N PRO A 24 -30.27 -0.37 1.01
CA PRO A 24 -30.88 -1.09 2.12
C PRO A 24 -30.27 -2.50 2.22
N PHE A 25 -29.65 -2.79 3.36
CA PHE A 25 -29.02 -4.09 3.63
C PHE A 25 -30.13 -5.11 4.03
N ASN A 26 -30.96 -5.54 3.07
CA ASN A 26 -32.06 -6.45 3.31
C ASN A 26 -31.74 -7.94 3.01
N PHE A 27 -30.45 -8.33 3.07
CA PHE A 27 -30.01 -9.72 2.86
C PHE A 27 -29.66 -10.41 4.20
N HIS A 28 -30.59 -10.41 5.16
CA HIS A 28 -30.41 -11.05 6.48
C HIS A 28 -29.80 -12.47 6.43
N PRO A 29 -30.24 -13.40 5.55
CA PRO A 29 -29.67 -14.76 5.53
C PRO A 29 -28.19 -14.81 5.13
N PHE A 30 -27.78 -13.97 4.16
CA PHE A 30 -26.39 -13.92 3.72
C PHE A 30 -25.49 -13.22 4.74
N GLN A 31 -26.01 -12.26 5.48
CA GLN A 31 -25.23 -11.54 6.50
C GLN A 31 -24.85 -12.47 7.65
N ASP A 32 -25.74 -13.33 8.10
CA ASP A 32 -25.49 -14.29 9.18
C ASP A 32 -24.45 -15.33 8.74
N ILE A 33 -24.62 -15.92 7.54
CA ILE A 33 -23.68 -16.88 6.96
C ILE A 33 -22.30 -16.23 6.80
N ALA A 34 -22.23 -15.02 6.24
CA ALA A 34 -20.95 -14.31 6.06
C ALA A 34 -20.29 -13.99 7.40
N THR A 35 -21.07 -13.58 8.41
CA THR A 35 -20.57 -13.30 9.77
C THR A 35 -20.02 -14.56 10.44
N ASP A 36 -20.69 -15.69 10.30
CA ASP A 36 -20.23 -16.96 10.86
C ASP A 36 -19.00 -17.49 10.13
N LEU A 37 -18.95 -17.37 8.80
CA LEU A 37 -17.75 -17.69 8.02
C LEU A 37 -16.54 -16.87 8.47
N LEU A 38 -16.73 -15.57 8.71
CA LEU A 38 -15.66 -14.69 9.22
C LEU A 38 -15.15 -15.12 10.58
N LYS A 39 -16.04 -15.52 11.50
CA LYS A 39 -15.62 -16.06 12.80
C LYS A 39 -14.76 -17.32 12.64
N HIS A 40 -15.14 -18.22 11.75
CA HIS A 40 -14.36 -19.43 11.47
C HIS A 40 -13.00 -19.10 10.86
N VAL A 41 -12.93 -18.14 9.92
CA VAL A 41 -11.66 -17.66 9.34
C VAL A 41 -10.79 -17.02 10.42
N SER A 42 -11.35 -16.12 11.25
CA SER A 42 -10.63 -15.49 12.36
C SER A 42 -10.10 -16.52 13.37
N ASN A 43 -10.92 -17.51 13.77
CA ASN A 43 -10.48 -18.58 14.67
C ASN A 43 -9.35 -19.43 14.04
N SER A 44 -9.43 -19.73 12.76
CA SER A 44 -8.38 -20.45 12.05
C SER A 44 -7.07 -19.65 12.04
N LEU A 45 -7.13 -18.35 11.79
CA LEU A 45 -5.97 -17.44 11.89
C LEU A 45 -5.38 -17.42 13.30
N ALA A 46 -6.23 -17.38 14.34
CA ALA A 46 -5.78 -17.42 15.73
C ALA A 46 -5.00 -18.72 16.04
N ILE A 47 -5.51 -19.87 15.60
CA ILE A 47 -4.85 -21.18 15.77
C ILE A 47 -3.51 -21.20 15.05
N ILE A 48 -3.45 -20.76 13.79
CA ILE A 48 -2.20 -20.73 13.00
C ILE A 48 -1.18 -19.78 13.66
N ASN A 49 -1.61 -18.61 14.12
CA ASN A 49 -0.73 -17.68 14.83
C ASN A 49 -0.18 -18.29 16.14
N ALA A 50 -1.00 -19.01 16.90
CA ALA A 50 -0.57 -19.70 18.12
C ALA A 50 0.46 -20.80 17.81
N LEU A 51 0.24 -21.57 16.74
CA LEU A 51 1.19 -22.60 16.29
C LEU A 51 2.52 -21.98 15.84
N ALA A 52 2.47 -20.88 15.07
CA ALA A 52 3.67 -20.17 14.63
C ALA A 52 4.50 -19.61 15.81
N LEU A 53 3.85 -19.16 16.87
CA LEU A 53 4.50 -18.68 18.09
C LEU A 53 5.11 -19.81 18.93
N SER A 54 4.60 -21.04 18.82
CA SER A 54 5.13 -22.21 19.54
C SER A 54 6.34 -22.85 18.86
N SER A 55 6.63 -22.49 17.61
CA SER A 55 7.82 -22.95 16.89
C SER A 55 9.08 -22.23 17.42
N PRO A 56 10.18 -22.95 17.66
CA PRO A 56 11.42 -22.30 18.11
C PRO A 56 11.88 -21.28 17.05
N PRO A 57 12.32 -20.08 17.46
CA PRO A 57 12.80 -19.09 16.52
C PRO A 57 13.98 -19.67 15.73
N ALA A 58 13.89 -19.62 14.40
CA ALA A 58 15.04 -19.94 13.56
C ALA A 58 16.21 -19.05 14.02
N THR A 59 17.38 -19.65 14.22
CA THR A 59 18.59 -18.99 14.71
C THR A 59 18.85 -17.70 13.93
N ALA A 60 18.49 -16.58 14.53
CA ALA A 60 18.63 -15.26 13.94
C ALA A 60 20.11 -14.88 13.93
N GLY A 61 20.77 -15.12 12.80
CA GLY A 61 21.94 -14.33 12.46
C GLY A 61 21.54 -12.85 12.46
N ARG A 62 22.42 -11.95 12.91
CA ARG A 62 22.21 -10.50 12.88
C ARG A 62 21.83 -10.07 11.46
N ARG A 63 20.55 -10.05 11.13
CA ARG A 63 20.03 -9.47 9.90
C ARG A 63 19.86 -7.97 10.13
N SER A 64 20.44 -7.16 9.27
CA SER A 64 20.24 -5.70 9.30
C SER A 64 18.76 -5.39 9.11
N LEU A 65 18.20 -4.48 9.90
CA LEU A 65 16.84 -3.95 9.74
C LEU A 65 16.65 -3.27 8.39
N ALA A 66 17.71 -2.77 7.81
CA ALA A 66 17.68 -2.05 6.54
C ALA A 66 18.35 -2.88 5.44
N VAL A 67 17.79 -2.80 4.26
CA VAL A 67 18.37 -3.09 2.95
C VAL A 67 18.15 -4.51 2.45
N GLY A 68 17.11 -4.67 1.65
CA GLY A 68 16.94 -5.84 0.79
C GLY A 68 15.54 -5.94 0.23
N PHE A 69 15.42 -6.67 -0.85
CA PHE A 69 14.12 -7.11 -1.35
C PHE A 69 13.57 -8.23 -0.47
N PRO A 70 12.24 -8.40 -0.41
CA PRO A 70 11.61 -9.58 0.20
C PRO A 70 12.21 -10.89 -0.30
N SER A 71 12.09 -11.94 0.51
CA SER A 71 12.68 -13.26 0.18
C SER A 71 12.09 -13.89 -1.08
N TRP A 72 10.83 -13.61 -1.39
CA TRP A 72 10.16 -14.10 -2.61
C TRP A 72 10.68 -13.47 -3.91
N VAL A 73 11.34 -12.32 -3.85
CA VAL A 73 11.93 -11.72 -5.06
C VAL A 73 13.15 -12.54 -5.46
N SER A 74 12.99 -13.34 -6.49
CA SER A 74 14.00 -14.25 -6.99
C SER A 74 15.26 -13.51 -7.49
N ARG A 75 16.36 -14.24 -7.69
CA ARG A 75 17.58 -13.65 -8.27
C ARG A 75 17.34 -13.14 -9.69
N SER A 76 16.50 -13.83 -10.47
CA SER A 76 16.08 -13.41 -11.82
C SER A 76 15.27 -12.12 -11.75
N ASP A 77 14.29 -12.02 -10.87
CA ASP A 77 13.49 -10.80 -10.69
C ASP A 77 14.35 -9.61 -10.25
N ARG A 78 15.26 -9.82 -9.28
CA ARG A 78 16.22 -8.77 -8.86
C ARG A 78 17.10 -8.29 -10.01
N ARG A 79 17.43 -9.16 -10.97
CA ARG A 79 18.15 -8.77 -12.19
C ARG A 79 17.30 -7.86 -13.08
N LEU A 80 16.02 -8.17 -13.26
CA LEU A 80 15.07 -7.34 -14.02
C LEU A 80 14.88 -5.95 -13.38
N LEU A 81 15.01 -5.86 -12.05
CA LEU A 81 14.96 -4.58 -11.33
C LEU A 81 16.25 -3.73 -11.48
N ARG A 82 17.25 -4.18 -12.24
CA ARG A 82 18.43 -3.35 -12.59
C ARG A 82 18.12 -2.43 -13.77
N PRO A 83 18.83 -1.28 -13.90
CA PRO A 83 18.63 -0.35 -15.02
C PRO A 83 18.70 -1.04 -16.38
N ASN A 84 17.76 -0.73 -17.26
CA ASN A 84 17.66 -1.18 -18.65
C ASN A 84 17.53 -2.70 -18.89
N VAL A 85 17.65 -3.56 -17.89
CA VAL A 85 17.59 -5.02 -18.11
C VAL A 85 16.21 -5.46 -18.56
N ALA A 86 15.14 -5.10 -17.83
CA ALA A 86 13.78 -5.49 -18.18
C ALA A 86 13.37 -4.95 -19.57
N LYS A 87 13.76 -3.72 -19.90
CA LYS A 87 13.48 -3.11 -21.22
C LYS A 87 14.10 -3.90 -22.38
N SER A 88 15.30 -4.44 -22.19
CA SER A 88 16.01 -5.19 -23.23
C SER A 88 15.49 -6.61 -23.46
N VAL A 89 14.68 -7.13 -22.56
CA VAL A 89 14.10 -8.47 -22.61
C VAL A 89 12.57 -8.43 -22.57
N ALA A 90 11.96 -7.30 -22.90
CA ALA A 90 10.53 -7.14 -22.88
C ALA A 90 9.84 -8.03 -23.93
N ASP A 91 8.80 -8.73 -23.50
CA ASP A 91 7.97 -9.58 -24.37
C ASP A 91 7.01 -8.73 -25.22
N ILE A 92 6.55 -7.60 -24.64
CA ILE A 92 5.67 -6.62 -25.30
C ILE A 92 6.20 -5.21 -25.06
N VAL A 93 6.08 -4.37 -26.07
CA VAL A 93 6.38 -2.93 -26.01
C VAL A 93 5.11 -2.15 -26.26
N VAL A 94 4.76 -1.24 -25.32
CA VAL A 94 3.67 -0.28 -25.45
C VAL A 94 4.26 1.10 -25.72
N ALA A 95 3.79 1.80 -26.76
CA ALA A 95 4.29 3.13 -27.13
C ALA A 95 3.24 3.94 -27.86
N LYS A 96 2.94 5.15 -27.38
CA LYS A 96 1.97 6.07 -28.02
C LYS A 96 2.44 6.65 -29.36
N ASP A 97 3.73 6.59 -29.65
CA ASP A 97 4.33 7.10 -30.89
C ASP A 97 4.32 6.07 -32.03
N GLY A 98 3.65 4.93 -31.87
CA GLY A 98 3.58 3.85 -32.85
C GLY A 98 4.87 3.00 -32.93
N SER A 99 5.87 3.23 -32.10
CA SER A 99 7.12 2.46 -32.08
C SER A 99 7.05 1.20 -31.18
N GLY A 100 5.87 0.86 -30.68
CA GLY A 100 5.58 -0.33 -29.90
C GLY A 100 4.70 -1.33 -30.64
N ASN A 101 4.37 -2.42 -29.93
CA ASN A 101 3.39 -3.40 -30.41
C ASN A 101 1.96 -2.92 -30.22
N TYR A 102 1.74 -2.06 -29.21
CA TYR A 102 0.44 -1.54 -28.80
C TYR A 102 0.56 -0.07 -28.38
N ASP A 103 -0.53 0.69 -28.51
CA ASP A 103 -0.58 2.12 -28.21
C ASP A 103 -1.08 2.40 -26.79
N THR A 104 -1.73 1.42 -26.14
CA THR A 104 -2.28 1.55 -24.77
C THR A 104 -1.77 0.46 -23.85
N VAL A 105 -1.69 0.77 -22.56
CA VAL A 105 -1.28 -0.19 -21.52
C VAL A 105 -2.29 -1.33 -21.42
N SER A 106 -3.59 -1.02 -21.51
CA SER A 106 -4.68 -2.01 -21.46
C SER A 106 -4.60 -3.02 -22.61
N GLN A 107 -4.27 -2.57 -23.84
CA GLN A 107 -4.05 -3.47 -24.98
C GLN A 107 -2.83 -4.37 -24.78
N GLY A 108 -1.71 -3.80 -24.29
CA GLY A 108 -0.50 -4.56 -23.98
C GLY A 108 -0.74 -5.64 -22.92
N LEU A 109 -1.48 -5.30 -21.86
CA LEU A 109 -1.86 -6.27 -20.82
C LEU A 109 -2.80 -7.37 -21.33
N ALA A 110 -3.79 -7.01 -22.15
CA ALA A 110 -4.69 -7.99 -22.76
C ALA A 110 -3.96 -8.97 -23.68
N ALA A 111 -3.02 -8.47 -24.49
CA ALA A 111 -2.16 -9.31 -25.33
C ALA A 111 -1.24 -10.21 -24.48
N ALA A 112 -0.63 -9.66 -23.42
CA ALA A 112 0.19 -10.42 -22.49
C ALA A 112 -0.62 -11.55 -21.84
N ALA A 113 -1.88 -11.30 -21.46
CA ALA A 113 -2.76 -12.33 -20.88
C ALA A 113 -3.07 -13.47 -21.84
N ALA A 114 -3.08 -13.21 -23.15
CA ALA A 114 -3.29 -14.24 -24.17
C ALA A 114 -2.03 -15.05 -24.49
N LEU A 115 -0.84 -14.49 -24.23
CA LEU A 115 0.46 -15.09 -24.55
C LEU A 115 1.13 -15.78 -23.36
N SER A 116 0.85 -15.32 -22.14
CA SER A 116 1.48 -15.83 -20.92
C SER A 116 0.70 -17.03 -20.37
N ASP A 117 1.43 -18.05 -19.95
CA ASP A 117 0.88 -19.19 -19.17
C ASP A 117 0.88 -18.93 -17.65
N GLY A 118 1.35 -17.76 -17.23
CA GLY A 118 1.47 -17.34 -15.82
C GLY A 118 2.58 -18.04 -15.02
N SER A 119 3.33 -18.96 -15.62
CA SER A 119 4.38 -19.72 -14.92
C SER A 119 5.69 -18.94 -14.77
N SER A 120 5.99 -18.08 -15.72
CA SER A 120 7.20 -17.27 -15.76
C SER A 120 6.88 -15.76 -15.76
N ARG A 121 7.90 -14.95 -15.47
CA ARG A 121 7.79 -13.49 -15.50
C ARG A 121 7.56 -13.03 -16.94
N PHE A 122 6.42 -12.37 -17.20
CA PHE A 122 6.11 -11.72 -18.47
C PHE A 122 6.37 -10.22 -18.37
N VAL A 123 7.21 -9.69 -19.23
CA VAL A 123 7.70 -8.30 -19.15
C VAL A 123 7.06 -7.42 -20.22
N ILE A 124 6.37 -6.36 -19.75
CA ILE A 124 5.73 -5.35 -20.60
C ILE A 124 6.50 -4.04 -20.43
N TYR A 125 7.13 -3.58 -21.47
CA TYR A 125 7.81 -2.28 -21.49
C TYR A 125 6.88 -1.20 -22.02
N VAL A 126 6.61 -0.20 -21.18
CA VAL A 126 5.81 0.97 -21.52
C VAL A 126 6.73 2.17 -21.71
N LYS A 127 6.88 2.61 -22.95
CA LYS A 127 7.73 3.75 -23.30
C LYS A 127 7.18 5.04 -22.69
N ARG A 128 8.02 6.06 -22.65
CA ARG A 128 7.65 7.40 -22.20
C ARG A 128 6.38 7.90 -22.87
N GLY A 129 5.54 8.53 -22.09
CA GLY A 129 4.26 9.09 -22.52
C GLY A 129 3.26 9.17 -21.38
N VAL A 130 2.17 9.89 -21.62
CA VAL A 130 1.03 10.00 -20.70
C VAL A 130 -0.08 9.09 -21.23
N TYR A 131 -0.42 8.06 -20.46
CA TYR A 131 -1.45 7.06 -20.78
C TYR A 131 -2.69 7.33 -19.92
N GLU A 132 -3.68 7.96 -20.51
CA GLU A 132 -4.95 8.29 -19.85
C GLU A 132 -5.87 7.06 -19.89
N GLU A 133 -5.71 6.18 -18.89
CA GLU A 133 -6.38 4.88 -18.84
C GLU A 133 -6.72 4.50 -17.40
N ASN A 134 -7.87 3.86 -17.17
CA ASN A 134 -8.12 3.09 -15.96
C ASN A 134 -7.78 1.62 -16.23
N VAL A 135 -6.66 1.17 -15.70
CA VAL A 135 -6.07 -0.14 -16.01
C VAL A 135 -6.39 -1.15 -14.92
N VAL A 136 -6.75 -2.37 -15.31
CA VAL A 136 -6.99 -3.48 -14.37
C VAL A 136 -6.14 -4.69 -14.75
N VAL A 137 -5.23 -5.09 -13.86
CA VAL A 137 -4.51 -6.37 -13.92
C VAL A 137 -5.32 -7.39 -13.15
N THR A 138 -5.97 -8.30 -13.86
CA THR A 138 -6.89 -9.28 -13.28
C THR A 138 -6.17 -10.44 -12.59
N ASN A 139 -6.91 -11.27 -11.86
CA ASN A 139 -6.37 -12.45 -11.16
C ASN A 139 -5.81 -13.55 -12.08
N SER A 140 -6.13 -13.52 -13.37
CA SER A 140 -5.52 -14.41 -14.37
C SER A 140 -4.16 -13.93 -14.88
N MET A 141 -3.80 -12.66 -14.64
CA MET A 141 -2.55 -12.03 -15.09
C MET A 141 -1.46 -12.14 -14.02
N ASN A 142 -1.01 -13.37 -13.76
CA ASN A 142 0.01 -13.62 -12.75
C ASN A 142 1.43 -13.40 -13.30
N ASN A 143 2.35 -13.03 -12.42
CA ASN A 143 3.77 -12.84 -12.72
C ASN A 143 4.07 -11.79 -13.81
N PHE A 144 3.20 -10.78 -13.97
CA PHE A 144 3.47 -9.71 -14.92
C PHE A 144 4.41 -8.66 -14.32
N MET A 145 5.28 -8.11 -15.16
CA MET A 145 6.11 -6.97 -14.85
C MET A 145 5.85 -5.85 -15.85
N VAL A 146 5.51 -4.67 -15.35
CA VAL A 146 5.40 -3.46 -16.16
C VAL A 146 6.59 -2.55 -15.84
N VAL A 147 7.35 -2.16 -16.85
CA VAL A 147 8.53 -1.30 -16.70
C VAL A 147 8.40 -0.05 -17.58
N GLY A 148 8.61 1.11 -16.98
CA GLY A 148 8.58 2.41 -17.69
C GLY A 148 9.97 2.97 -17.98
N ASP A 149 10.01 4.19 -18.54
CA ASP A 149 11.23 4.94 -18.81
C ASP A 149 11.72 5.79 -17.65
N GLY A 150 10.97 5.83 -16.57
CA GLY A 150 11.30 6.60 -15.37
C GLY A 150 10.08 7.27 -14.77
N ILE A 151 10.22 7.67 -13.50
CA ILE A 151 9.26 8.55 -12.82
C ILE A 151 9.11 9.83 -13.67
N ASP A 152 7.87 10.26 -13.90
CA ASP A 152 7.50 11.41 -14.72
C ASP A 152 7.84 11.32 -16.23
N ALA A 153 8.42 10.21 -16.67
CA ALA A 153 8.63 9.92 -18.08
C ALA A 153 7.54 8.98 -18.63
N THR A 154 7.18 7.94 -17.89
CA THR A 154 6.04 7.04 -18.18
C THR A 154 4.99 7.26 -17.11
N ILE A 155 3.84 7.82 -17.49
CA ILE A 155 2.76 8.21 -16.60
C ILE A 155 1.48 7.49 -17.01
N ILE A 156 0.90 6.70 -16.09
CA ILE A 156 -0.45 6.15 -16.25
C ILE A 156 -1.36 6.99 -15.35
N THR A 157 -2.34 7.66 -15.96
CA THR A 157 -3.15 8.68 -15.30
C THR A 157 -4.65 8.47 -15.53
N GLY A 158 -5.46 8.88 -14.56
CA GLY A 158 -6.91 8.86 -14.60
C GLY A 158 -7.50 9.89 -13.64
N ASN A 159 -8.83 9.97 -13.60
CA ASN A 159 -9.52 11.01 -12.85
C ASN A 159 -10.84 10.54 -12.20
N ARG A 160 -11.00 9.25 -11.97
CA ARG A 160 -12.19 8.74 -11.26
C ARG A 160 -12.08 9.04 -9.77
N SER A 161 -13.21 9.41 -9.16
CA SER A 161 -13.29 9.77 -7.74
C SER A 161 -14.64 9.37 -7.12
N VAL A 162 -14.72 9.44 -5.80
CA VAL A 162 -16.00 9.30 -5.09
C VAL A 162 -16.91 10.48 -5.41
N GLY A 163 -16.37 11.68 -5.59
CA GLY A 163 -17.11 12.86 -6.02
C GLY A 163 -17.82 12.69 -7.38
N ASP A 164 -17.28 11.84 -8.26
CA ASP A 164 -17.87 11.52 -9.56
C ASP A 164 -18.81 10.30 -9.52
N GLY A 165 -19.12 9.77 -8.34
CA GLY A 165 -20.02 8.63 -8.14
C GLY A 165 -19.35 7.25 -8.20
N SER A 166 -18.02 7.19 -8.28
CA SER A 166 -17.28 5.93 -8.08
C SER A 166 -17.24 5.55 -6.59
N THR A 167 -17.02 4.28 -6.28
CA THR A 167 -16.52 3.92 -4.94
C THR A 167 -15.02 4.16 -4.86
N THR A 168 -14.48 4.32 -3.66
CA THR A 168 -13.01 4.38 -3.44
C THR A 168 -12.33 3.20 -4.14
N PHE A 169 -12.87 1.99 -4.02
CA PHE A 169 -12.35 0.79 -4.66
C PHE A 169 -12.27 0.87 -6.20
N HIS A 170 -13.28 1.45 -6.84
CA HIS A 170 -13.38 1.55 -8.31
C HIS A 170 -12.80 2.86 -8.88
N SER A 171 -12.38 3.79 -8.03
CA SER A 171 -11.74 5.04 -8.46
C SER A 171 -10.30 4.84 -8.97
N ALA A 172 -9.68 3.68 -8.68
CA ALA A 172 -8.29 3.44 -8.98
C ALA A 172 -7.94 3.63 -10.45
N THR A 173 -6.93 4.45 -10.71
CA THR A 173 -6.34 4.59 -12.04
C THR A 173 -5.69 3.28 -12.48
N PHE A 174 -4.94 2.64 -11.59
CA PHE A 174 -4.32 1.34 -11.85
C PHE A 174 -4.68 0.37 -10.72
N ALA A 175 -5.34 -0.72 -11.05
CA ALA A 175 -5.75 -1.75 -10.10
C ALA A 175 -5.07 -3.09 -10.40
N VAL A 176 -4.51 -3.73 -9.38
CA VAL A 176 -3.76 -4.99 -9.53
C VAL A 176 -4.33 -6.04 -8.59
N ILE A 177 -4.64 -7.22 -9.15
CA ILE A 177 -5.08 -8.40 -8.39
C ILE A 177 -4.20 -9.63 -8.72
N GLY A 178 -3.64 -9.71 -9.94
CA GLY A 178 -2.79 -10.82 -10.37
C GLY A 178 -1.54 -10.96 -9.50
N ASN A 179 -1.28 -12.16 -8.98
CA ASN A 179 -0.19 -12.42 -8.04
C ASN A 179 1.20 -12.29 -8.68
N GLY A 180 2.17 -11.92 -7.86
CA GLY A 180 3.56 -11.75 -8.30
C GLY A 180 3.77 -10.54 -9.20
N PHE A 181 2.87 -9.57 -9.19
CA PHE A 181 2.99 -8.37 -10.02
C PHE A 181 4.21 -7.52 -9.64
N MET A 182 4.88 -6.99 -10.64
CA MET A 182 5.98 -6.06 -10.43
C MET A 182 5.81 -4.80 -11.30
N ALA A 183 6.12 -3.65 -10.72
CA ALA A 183 6.23 -2.40 -11.49
C ALA A 183 7.55 -1.70 -11.20
N ARG A 184 8.10 -1.04 -12.21
CA ARG A 184 9.32 -0.28 -12.07
C ARG A 184 9.34 0.96 -12.96
N GLU A 185 9.83 2.08 -12.39
CA GLU A 185 10.08 3.34 -13.13
C GLU A 185 8.83 3.86 -13.86
N ILE A 186 7.68 3.86 -13.16
CA ILE A 186 6.38 4.34 -13.65
C ILE A 186 5.77 5.28 -12.62
N THR A 187 5.10 6.33 -13.11
CA THR A 187 4.18 7.16 -12.31
C THR A 187 2.75 6.67 -12.50
N PHE A 188 2.09 6.36 -11.40
CA PHE A 188 0.64 6.14 -11.31
C PHE A 188 0.02 7.39 -10.70
N GLU A 189 -0.95 7.97 -11.40
CA GLU A 189 -1.51 9.26 -11.00
C GLU A 189 -3.03 9.25 -11.06
N ASN A 190 -3.66 9.85 -10.06
CA ASN A 190 -5.04 10.29 -10.15
C ASN A 190 -5.04 11.81 -10.11
N THR A 191 -5.54 12.42 -11.18
CA THR A 191 -5.45 13.87 -11.39
C THR A 191 -6.61 14.65 -10.81
N VAL A 192 -7.61 13.97 -10.22
CA VAL A 192 -8.72 14.66 -9.58
C VAL A 192 -8.17 15.44 -8.36
N GLY A 193 -8.60 16.65 -8.21
CA GLY A 193 -8.17 17.53 -7.11
C GLY A 193 -8.69 17.06 -5.73
N PRO A 194 -8.25 17.69 -4.64
CA PRO A 194 -8.65 17.33 -3.28
C PRO A 194 -10.14 17.53 -3.01
N GLU A 195 -10.82 18.37 -3.79
CA GLU A 195 -12.26 18.69 -3.71
C GLU A 195 -13.19 17.54 -4.09
N ASN A 196 -12.69 16.55 -4.81
CA ASN A 196 -13.46 15.40 -5.27
C ASN A 196 -13.34 14.18 -4.34
N HIS A 197 -12.84 14.39 -3.13
CA HIS A 197 -12.71 13.38 -2.08
C HIS A 197 -11.78 12.21 -2.47
N GLN A 198 -12.14 10.96 -2.12
CA GLN A 198 -11.31 9.79 -2.32
C GLN A 198 -11.09 9.51 -3.81
N ALA A 199 -9.82 9.36 -4.20
CA ALA A 199 -9.42 9.16 -5.58
C ALA A 199 -8.07 8.42 -5.67
N VAL A 200 -8.13 7.13 -5.97
CA VAL A 200 -7.00 6.23 -5.89
C VAL A 200 -6.13 6.27 -7.15
N ALA A 201 -4.82 6.47 -6.99
CA ALA A 201 -3.87 6.34 -8.08
C ALA A 201 -3.50 4.87 -8.33
N LEU A 202 -3.16 4.14 -7.26
CA LEU A 202 -2.89 2.69 -7.33
C LEU A 202 -3.66 1.95 -6.25
N ARG A 203 -4.32 0.83 -6.63
CA ARG A 203 -4.86 -0.18 -5.72
C ARG A 203 -4.20 -1.53 -5.97
N SER A 204 -3.58 -2.12 -4.94
CA SER A 204 -3.00 -3.46 -5.04
C SER A 204 -3.66 -4.43 -4.06
N GLY A 205 -4.20 -5.53 -4.61
CA GLY A 205 -4.60 -6.74 -3.90
C GLY A 205 -3.79 -7.96 -4.37
N SER A 206 -2.65 -7.71 -5.00
CA SER A 206 -1.74 -8.72 -5.55
C SER A 206 -0.83 -9.26 -4.45
N ASP A 207 -0.82 -10.58 -4.26
CA ASP A 207 0.16 -11.21 -3.39
C ASP A 207 1.56 -11.19 -4.02
N PHE A 208 2.59 -11.00 -3.19
CA PHE A 208 3.98 -10.89 -3.63
C PHE A 208 4.25 -9.74 -4.62
N SER A 209 3.46 -8.66 -4.55
CA SER A 209 3.68 -7.53 -5.44
C SER A 209 4.88 -6.69 -5.02
N VAL A 210 5.55 -6.12 -6.03
CA VAL A 210 6.74 -5.26 -5.87
C VAL A 210 6.59 -4.01 -6.73
N PHE A 211 6.65 -2.86 -6.08
CA PHE A 211 6.73 -1.57 -6.75
C PHE A 211 8.09 -0.95 -6.43
N TYR A 212 8.90 -0.75 -7.46
CA TYR A 212 10.28 -0.31 -7.28
C TYR A 212 10.61 0.91 -8.13
N ARG A 213 11.03 2.01 -7.49
CA ARG A 213 11.28 3.29 -8.17
C ARG A 213 10.05 3.77 -8.95
N CYS A 214 8.89 3.70 -8.34
CA CYS A 214 7.63 4.19 -8.88
C CYS A 214 7.21 5.48 -8.16
N SER A 215 6.31 6.23 -8.76
CA SER A 215 5.65 7.37 -8.13
C SER A 215 4.15 7.15 -8.07
N PHE A 216 3.53 7.51 -6.95
CA PHE A 216 2.08 7.46 -6.74
C PHE A 216 1.62 8.87 -6.41
N LYS A 217 0.82 9.46 -7.32
CA LYS A 217 0.40 10.86 -7.21
C LYS A 217 -1.12 10.98 -7.11
N GLY A 218 -1.58 11.64 -6.06
CA GLY A 218 -2.98 11.94 -5.81
C GLY A 218 -3.12 12.93 -4.67
N TYR A 219 -4.29 12.92 -4.05
CA TYR A 219 -4.62 13.73 -2.86
C TYR A 219 -5.17 12.81 -1.77
N GLN A 220 -6.50 12.78 -1.54
CA GLN A 220 -7.09 11.85 -0.60
C GLN A 220 -7.08 10.43 -1.16
N ASP A 221 -6.64 9.44 -0.36
CA ASP A 221 -6.68 8.02 -0.69
C ASP A 221 -5.80 7.62 -1.90
N THR A 222 -4.58 8.16 -2.03
CA THR A 222 -3.72 7.96 -3.20
C THR A 222 -3.30 6.51 -3.42
N LEU A 223 -2.77 5.86 -2.38
CA LEU A 223 -2.20 4.50 -2.45
C LEU A 223 -3.01 3.53 -1.60
N TYR A 224 -3.81 2.71 -2.25
CA TYR A 224 -4.62 1.68 -1.62
C TYR A 224 -3.87 0.36 -1.55
N VAL A 225 -3.17 0.12 -0.44
CA VAL A 225 -2.59 -1.19 -0.09
C VAL A 225 -3.70 -2.11 0.39
N TYR A 226 -4.48 -2.64 -0.57
CA TYR A 226 -5.79 -3.25 -0.33
C TYR A 226 -5.70 -4.52 0.51
N SER A 227 -4.90 -5.49 0.08
CA SER A 227 -4.76 -6.79 0.75
C SER A 227 -3.49 -7.51 0.29
N GLN A 228 -3.13 -8.62 0.92
CA GLN A 228 -1.99 -9.48 0.58
C GLN A 228 -0.63 -8.83 0.89
N ARG A 229 0.49 -9.48 0.47
CA ARG A 229 1.86 -9.03 0.75
C ARG A 229 2.37 -8.11 -0.34
N GLN A 230 2.81 -6.92 0.07
CA GLN A 230 3.20 -5.87 -0.85
C GLN A 230 4.51 -5.20 -0.40
N PHE A 231 5.38 -4.93 -1.33
CA PHE A 231 6.63 -4.22 -1.10
C PHE A 231 6.77 -3.00 -2.02
N TYR A 232 7.01 -1.85 -1.41
CA TYR A 232 7.26 -0.59 -2.08
C TYR A 232 8.66 -0.10 -1.75
N GLY A 233 9.55 -0.06 -2.75
CA GLY A 233 10.95 0.29 -2.55
C GLY A 233 11.42 1.48 -3.39
N HIS A 234 12.05 2.48 -2.76
CA HIS A 234 12.57 3.67 -3.44
C HIS A 234 11.51 4.43 -4.26
N CYS A 235 10.30 4.52 -3.74
CA CYS A 235 9.17 5.17 -4.41
C CYS A 235 8.93 6.58 -3.85
N ASP A 236 8.25 7.39 -4.66
CA ASP A 236 7.72 8.70 -4.28
C ASP A 236 6.19 8.59 -4.11
N ILE A 237 5.68 8.99 -2.94
CA ILE A 237 4.25 8.85 -2.61
C ILE A 237 3.70 10.23 -2.21
N TYR A 238 2.73 10.73 -2.95
CA TYR A 238 2.15 12.05 -2.77
C TYR A 238 0.69 11.96 -2.33
N GLY A 239 0.29 12.76 -1.34
CA GLY A 239 -1.11 12.80 -0.95
C GLY A 239 -1.41 13.75 0.20
N THR A 240 -2.68 13.69 0.67
CA THR A 240 -3.20 14.55 1.74
C THR A 240 -3.85 13.71 2.85
N VAL A 241 -5.12 13.37 2.70
CA VAL A 241 -5.92 12.63 3.69
C VAL A 241 -5.80 11.15 3.43
N ASP A 242 -5.39 10.36 4.43
CA ASP A 242 -5.38 8.89 4.41
C ASP A 242 -4.65 8.29 3.19
N PHE A 243 -3.58 8.94 2.73
CA PHE A 243 -3.08 8.69 1.40
C PHE A 243 -2.23 7.42 1.22
N ILE A 244 -1.93 6.68 2.30
CA ILE A 244 -1.44 5.29 2.28
C ILE A 244 -2.38 4.49 3.18
N PHE A 245 -3.31 3.74 2.59
CA PHE A 245 -4.39 3.12 3.35
C PHE A 245 -4.73 1.71 2.86
N GLY A 246 -5.40 0.93 3.69
CA GLY A 246 -5.83 -0.44 3.35
C GLY A 246 -5.48 -1.47 4.41
N ASP A 247 -5.68 -2.76 4.07
CA ASP A 247 -5.50 -3.89 4.99
C ASP A 247 -4.54 -4.96 4.44
N ALA A 248 -3.47 -4.52 3.79
CA ALA A 248 -2.39 -5.39 3.33
C ALA A 248 -1.34 -5.66 4.43
N ILE A 249 -0.47 -6.63 4.17
CA ILE A 249 0.84 -6.75 4.81
C ILE A 249 1.80 -5.96 3.93
N ALA A 250 1.98 -4.67 4.23
CA ALA A 250 2.71 -3.75 3.36
C ALA A 250 3.97 -3.18 4.03
N VAL A 251 5.08 -3.17 3.29
CA VAL A 251 6.29 -2.46 3.69
C VAL A 251 6.64 -1.42 2.64
N VAL A 252 6.77 -0.18 3.09
CA VAL A 252 7.22 0.98 2.32
C VAL A 252 8.63 1.32 2.79
N GLN A 253 9.65 1.04 1.96
CA GLN A 253 11.04 1.13 2.34
C GLN A 253 11.84 2.08 1.44
N ASN A 254 12.70 2.91 2.05
CA ASN A 254 13.55 3.86 1.34
C ASN A 254 12.76 4.77 0.38
N CYS A 255 11.56 5.16 0.78
CA CYS A 255 10.65 5.99 -0.02
C CYS A 255 10.66 7.44 0.47
N THR A 256 10.29 8.36 -0.41
CA THR A 256 9.96 9.72 -0.01
C THR A 256 8.44 9.91 -0.04
N ILE A 257 7.91 10.35 1.08
CA ILE A 257 6.48 10.55 1.30
C ILE A 257 6.22 12.04 1.35
N TYR A 258 5.61 12.55 0.30
CA TYR A 258 5.36 13.96 0.08
C TYR A 258 3.94 14.33 0.49
N VAL A 259 3.82 15.06 1.58
CA VAL A 259 2.53 15.59 2.05
C VAL A 259 2.18 16.85 1.25
N ARG A 260 1.02 16.82 0.59
CA ARG A 260 0.51 17.93 -0.22
C ARG A 260 -0.40 18.84 0.59
N LYS A 261 -0.67 20.02 0.05
CA LYS A 261 -1.62 20.95 0.66
C LYS A 261 -3.05 20.42 0.51
N PRO A 262 -3.78 20.18 1.62
CA PRO A 262 -5.15 19.72 1.59
C PRO A 262 -6.12 20.89 1.37
N MET A 263 -7.42 20.63 1.32
CA MET A 263 -8.45 21.67 1.37
C MET A 263 -8.42 22.44 2.70
N THR A 264 -8.96 23.66 2.66
CA THR A 264 -9.15 24.44 3.88
C THR A 264 -9.95 23.64 4.91
N SER A 265 -9.53 23.68 6.16
CA SER A 265 -10.11 22.95 7.30
C SER A 265 -9.86 21.43 7.33
N GLN A 266 -9.17 20.88 6.34
CA GLN A 266 -8.70 19.50 6.41
C GLN A 266 -7.36 19.40 7.16
N LYS A 267 -7.06 18.18 7.57
CA LYS A 267 -5.78 17.75 8.13
C LYS A 267 -5.17 16.67 7.24
N ASN A 268 -3.86 16.49 7.28
CA ASN A 268 -3.19 15.44 6.56
C ASN A 268 -3.00 14.20 7.44
N PHE A 269 -3.19 13.03 6.86
CA PHE A 269 -2.91 11.74 7.48
C PHE A 269 -2.09 10.88 6.52
N VAL A 270 -0.85 10.59 6.89
CA VAL A 270 0.04 9.78 6.04
C VAL A 270 -0.53 8.38 5.87
N THR A 271 -1.05 7.78 6.95
CA THR A 271 -1.57 6.42 6.91
C THR A 271 -2.98 6.30 7.48
N ALA A 272 -3.77 5.36 6.94
CA ALA A 272 -5.06 4.92 7.49
C ALA A 272 -5.20 3.40 7.31
N GLN A 273 -4.61 2.62 8.21
CA GLN A 273 -4.61 1.17 8.13
C GLN A 273 -5.95 0.57 8.60
N GLY A 274 -6.45 -0.43 7.86
CA GLY A 274 -7.82 -0.94 7.94
C GLY A 274 -7.99 -2.33 8.57
N ARG A 275 -7.09 -2.78 9.45
CA ARG A 275 -7.19 -4.06 10.13
C ARG A 275 -8.40 -4.10 11.06
N SER A 276 -9.38 -4.92 10.72
CA SER A 276 -10.66 -5.05 11.43
C SER A 276 -10.72 -6.25 12.41
N ASP A 277 -9.77 -7.20 12.29
CA ASP A 277 -9.72 -8.43 13.08
C ASP A 277 -8.38 -8.55 13.83
N PRO A 278 -8.37 -8.90 15.14
CA PRO A 278 -7.14 -9.00 15.93
C PRO A 278 -6.21 -10.13 15.48
N ASN A 279 -6.71 -11.11 14.74
CA ASN A 279 -5.96 -12.28 14.29
C ASN A 279 -5.34 -12.08 12.89
N HIS A 280 -5.67 -10.99 12.18
CA HIS A 280 -4.98 -10.65 10.93
C HIS A 280 -3.52 -10.30 11.16
N ASN A 281 -2.65 -10.71 10.25
CA ASN A 281 -1.24 -10.32 10.26
C ASN A 281 -0.97 -8.99 9.54
N THR A 282 -2.02 -8.32 9.08
CA THR A 282 -1.92 -7.12 8.26
C THR A 282 -1.39 -5.92 9.04
N GLY A 283 -0.86 -4.96 8.31
CA GLY A 283 -0.32 -3.72 8.84
C GLY A 283 0.49 -2.97 7.79
N ILE A 284 0.72 -1.70 8.03
CA ILE A 284 1.57 -0.83 7.21
C ILE A 284 2.85 -0.52 7.99
N VAL A 285 3.99 -0.88 7.42
CA VAL A 285 5.31 -0.55 7.97
C VAL A 285 6.00 0.44 7.05
N ILE A 286 6.31 1.62 7.56
CA ILE A 286 7.12 2.64 6.89
C ILE A 286 8.54 2.51 7.45
N LEU A 287 9.50 2.16 6.60
CA LEU A 287 10.87 1.80 7.00
C LEU A 287 11.89 2.68 6.27
N ASN A 288 12.79 3.30 7.03
CA ASN A 288 13.91 4.08 6.49
C ASN A 288 13.47 5.05 5.37
N SER A 289 12.36 5.73 5.57
CA SER A 289 11.71 6.62 4.61
C SER A 289 11.69 8.05 5.11
N HIS A 290 11.50 9.00 4.21
CA HIS A 290 11.47 10.42 4.54
C HIS A 290 10.05 10.97 4.35
N VAL A 291 9.49 11.60 5.38
CA VAL A 291 8.19 12.30 5.32
C VAL A 291 8.45 13.80 5.31
N THR A 292 8.05 14.46 4.22
CA THR A 292 8.32 15.87 3.97
C THR A 292 7.13 16.58 3.32
N ALA A 293 7.09 17.91 3.40
CA ALA A 293 6.08 18.74 2.73
C ALA A 293 6.46 18.97 1.26
N THR A 294 5.43 18.98 0.39
CA THR A 294 5.59 19.53 -0.97
C THR A 294 5.77 21.05 -0.96
N SER A 295 6.20 21.62 -2.07
CA SER A 295 6.45 23.07 -2.20
C SER A 295 5.18 23.93 -2.01
N ASP A 296 3.99 23.37 -2.23
CA ASP A 296 2.70 24.04 -2.01
C ASP A 296 2.25 24.00 -0.54
N LEU A 297 2.64 22.97 0.21
CA LEU A 297 2.35 22.85 1.64
C LEU A 297 3.41 23.57 2.50
N GLY A 298 4.69 23.43 2.19
CA GLY A 298 5.79 23.87 3.03
C GLY A 298 5.63 25.29 3.60
N PRO A 299 5.33 26.34 2.77
CA PRO A 299 5.16 27.70 3.26
C PRO A 299 3.97 27.90 4.21
N VAL A 300 3.01 27.00 4.22
CA VAL A 300 1.74 27.10 4.98
C VAL A 300 1.49 25.89 5.90
N GLN A 301 2.47 25.03 6.09
CA GLN A 301 2.32 23.77 6.84
C GLN A 301 1.78 23.98 8.27
N GLY A 302 2.11 25.09 8.92
CA GLY A 302 1.58 25.41 10.25
C GLY A 302 0.07 25.62 10.32
N SER A 303 -0.60 25.82 9.17
CA SER A 303 -2.06 25.94 9.07
C SER A 303 -2.77 24.60 8.79
N PHE A 304 -2.00 23.56 8.47
CA PHE A 304 -2.53 22.26 8.08
C PHE A 304 -1.85 21.14 8.89
N PRO A 305 -2.37 20.81 10.10
CA PRO A 305 -1.79 19.75 10.93
C PRO A 305 -1.65 18.45 10.16
N THR A 306 -0.48 17.83 10.29
CA THR A 306 -0.15 16.55 9.62
C THR A 306 0.16 15.48 10.66
N TYR A 307 -0.45 14.32 10.55
CA TYR A 307 -0.29 13.20 11.46
C TYR A 307 0.33 12.00 10.73
N LEU A 308 1.06 11.16 11.45
CA LEU A 308 1.59 9.88 10.95
C LEU A 308 0.46 8.94 10.50
N GLY A 309 -0.70 9.05 11.16
CA GLY A 309 -1.88 8.34 10.74
C GLY A 309 -3.05 8.41 11.71
N ARG A 310 -4.14 7.78 11.28
CA ARG A 310 -5.34 7.55 12.08
C ARG A 310 -5.90 6.14 11.83
N PRO A 311 -6.60 5.51 12.80
CA PRO A 311 -7.06 4.13 12.65
C PRO A 311 -8.35 4.09 11.82
N TRP A 312 -8.29 3.56 10.59
CA TRP A 312 -9.52 3.32 9.82
C TRP A 312 -10.39 2.24 10.46
N GLU A 313 -9.75 1.18 11.02
CA GLU A 313 -10.44 0.09 11.68
C GLU A 313 -9.88 -0.20 13.08
N LYS A 314 -10.67 -0.95 13.87
CA LYS A 314 -10.48 -1.16 15.31
C LYS A 314 -9.11 -1.69 15.73
N TYR A 315 -8.48 -2.52 14.91
CA TYR A 315 -7.19 -3.16 15.19
C TYR A 315 -6.07 -2.65 14.29
N SER A 316 -6.24 -1.45 13.74
CA SER A 316 -5.27 -0.78 12.86
C SER A 316 -3.84 -0.96 13.37
N ARG A 317 -2.93 -1.33 12.46
CA ARG A 317 -1.51 -1.52 12.78
C ARG A 317 -0.65 -0.69 11.83
N THR A 318 0.06 0.30 12.36
CA THR A 318 1.00 1.12 11.59
C THR A 318 2.27 1.36 12.39
N VAL A 319 3.43 1.23 11.74
CA VAL A 319 4.72 1.43 12.39
C VAL A 319 5.67 2.25 11.51
N PHE A 320 6.33 3.25 12.10
CA PHE A 320 7.39 4.02 11.48
C PHE A 320 8.73 3.64 12.11
N LEU A 321 9.66 3.13 11.30
CA LEU A 321 10.96 2.62 11.73
C LEU A 321 12.10 3.38 11.04
N MET A 322 12.98 4.01 11.80
CA MET A 322 14.18 4.70 11.31
C MET A 322 13.89 5.73 10.21
N CYS A 323 12.72 6.34 10.25
CA CYS A 323 12.30 7.36 9.30
C CYS A 323 12.88 8.73 9.67
N THR A 324 13.07 9.57 8.65
CA THR A 324 13.27 11.02 8.84
C THR A 324 11.91 11.68 8.72
N LEU A 325 11.47 12.35 9.78
CA LEU A 325 10.18 13.03 9.85
C LEU A 325 10.43 14.53 9.97
N ASP A 326 10.05 15.30 8.97
CA ASP A 326 10.22 16.76 8.99
C ASP A 326 9.25 17.42 9.99
N GLY A 327 9.49 18.69 10.31
CA GLY A 327 8.74 19.44 11.32
C GLY A 327 7.28 19.75 10.99
N LEU A 328 6.74 19.20 9.89
CA LEU A 328 5.30 19.26 9.57
C LEU A 328 4.45 18.33 10.45
N ILE A 329 5.07 17.31 11.08
CA ILE A 329 4.34 16.32 11.87
C ILE A 329 3.89 16.94 13.20
N ASP A 330 2.59 16.90 13.46
CA ASP A 330 1.99 17.37 14.70
C ASP A 330 2.62 16.64 15.90
N PRO A 331 2.90 17.34 17.02
CA PRO A 331 3.48 16.71 18.21
C PRO A 331 2.70 15.50 18.75
N ASP A 332 1.36 15.48 18.62
CA ASP A 332 0.55 14.32 18.98
C ASP A 332 0.90 13.08 18.13
N GLY A 333 1.41 13.26 16.94
CA GLY A 333 1.84 12.23 15.99
C GLY A 333 0.70 11.43 15.37
N TRP A 334 -0.33 11.10 16.12
CA TRP A 334 -1.43 10.24 15.73
C TRP A 334 -2.77 10.90 16.03
N PHE A 335 -3.77 10.64 15.21
CA PHE A 335 -5.08 11.27 15.33
C PHE A 335 -6.18 10.24 15.57
N PRO A 336 -7.15 10.50 16.48
CA PRO A 336 -8.29 9.59 16.67
C PRO A 336 -9.24 9.63 15.48
N MET A 337 -9.90 8.52 15.21
CA MET A 337 -11.04 8.43 14.31
C MET A 337 -12.32 8.13 15.07
N VAL A 338 -13.47 8.18 14.43
CA VAL A 338 -14.75 7.83 15.03
C VAL A 338 -14.68 6.39 15.56
N GLY A 339 -14.85 6.21 16.88
CA GLY A 339 -14.61 4.97 17.58
C GLY A 339 -13.43 5.08 18.56
N ASN A 340 -13.54 4.42 19.70
CA ASN A 340 -12.47 4.41 20.70
C ASN A 340 -11.47 3.29 20.41
N TYR A 341 -10.71 3.39 19.32
CA TYR A 341 -9.75 2.38 18.88
C TYR A 341 -8.38 2.48 19.57
N ALA A 342 -8.16 3.50 20.39
CA ALA A 342 -6.90 3.75 21.10
C ALA A 342 -6.41 2.58 21.96
N GLN A 343 -7.31 1.69 22.39
CA GLN A 343 -6.98 0.51 23.21
C GLN A 343 -6.64 -0.74 22.38
N THR A 344 -7.06 -0.80 21.13
CA THR A 344 -7.01 -2.04 20.33
C THR A 344 -6.08 -1.95 19.14
N LEU A 345 -5.75 -0.73 18.69
CA LEU A 345 -4.77 -0.50 17.63
C LEU A 345 -3.33 -0.83 18.10
N TYR A 346 -2.42 -0.94 17.15
CA TYR A 346 -0.98 -1.03 17.39
C TYR A 346 -0.25 0.02 16.56
N TYR A 347 0.09 1.15 17.17
CA TYR A 347 0.90 2.18 16.54
C TYR A 347 2.29 2.21 17.16
N GLY A 348 3.33 2.15 16.32
CA GLY A 348 4.71 2.03 16.79
C GLY A 348 5.65 3.02 16.14
N GLU A 349 6.60 3.51 16.93
CA GLU A 349 7.72 4.31 16.44
C GLU A 349 9.04 3.75 16.95
N TYR A 350 10.05 3.65 16.06
CA TYR A 350 11.39 3.15 16.40
C TYR A 350 12.47 4.00 15.73
N MET A 351 13.31 4.66 16.53
CA MET A 351 14.49 5.41 16.08
C MET A 351 14.22 6.39 14.93
N ASN A 352 13.05 7.02 14.91
CA ASN A 352 12.77 8.09 13.94
C ASN A 352 13.58 9.34 14.30
N SER A 353 13.95 10.14 13.31
CA SER A 353 14.76 11.35 13.39
C SER A 353 14.06 12.55 12.76
N GLY A 354 14.67 13.72 12.82
CA GLY A 354 14.09 14.98 12.35
C GLY A 354 13.19 15.65 13.40
N ASP A 355 12.76 16.87 13.13
CA ASP A 355 11.96 17.66 14.08
C ASP A 355 10.60 17.02 14.38
N GLY A 356 9.98 16.38 13.38
CA GLY A 356 8.74 15.61 13.53
C GLY A 356 8.93 14.25 14.21
N GLY A 357 10.17 13.80 14.41
CA GLY A 357 10.51 12.54 15.08
C GLY A 357 10.52 12.62 16.62
N GLN A 358 10.27 13.79 17.20
CA GLN A 358 10.23 13.97 18.65
C GLN A 358 8.99 13.31 19.26
N ILE A 359 9.21 12.38 20.19
CA ILE A 359 8.13 11.53 20.76
C ILE A 359 7.55 12.06 22.07
N SER A 360 8.09 13.11 22.65
CA SER A 360 7.68 13.64 23.97
C SER A 360 6.23 14.13 23.99
N GLY A 361 5.76 14.67 22.87
CA GLY A 361 4.38 15.17 22.68
C GLY A 361 3.35 14.13 22.26
N ARG A 362 3.78 12.91 21.92
CA ARG A 362 2.89 11.89 21.34
C ARG A 362 1.71 11.53 22.22
N VAL A 363 0.62 11.12 21.58
CA VAL A 363 -0.58 10.60 22.23
C VAL A 363 -0.25 9.55 23.31
N LYS A 364 -1.06 9.51 24.37
CA LYS A 364 -0.88 8.56 25.51
C LYS A 364 -1.84 7.37 25.40
N TRP A 365 -2.05 6.85 24.20
CA TRP A 365 -2.95 5.74 23.99
C TRP A 365 -2.33 4.40 24.43
N PRO A 366 -3.12 3.46 25.00
CA PRO A 366 -2.59 2.13 25.33
C PRO A 366 -2.03 1.37 24.12
N GLY A 367 -2.57 1.60 22.93
CA GLY A 367 -2.10 0.99 21.70
C GLY A 367 -0.93 1.71 21.02
N TYR A 368 -0.45 2.84 21.55
CA TYR A 368 0.75 3.51 21.06
C TYR A 368 2.00 3.00 21.77
N HIS A 369 3.04 2.69 21.02
CA HIS A 369 4.27 2.07 21.51
C HIS A 369 5.52 2.78 21.02
N VAL A 370 6.35 3.25 21.92
CA VAL A 370 7.74 3.58 21.62
C VAL A 370 8.55 2.28 21.67
N ILE A 371 8.94 1.79 20.49
CA ILE A 371 9.70 0.55 20.37
C ILE A 371 11.15 0.83 20.75
N THR A 372 11.65 0.17 21.80
CA THR A 372 13.06 0.29 22.27
C THR A 372 13.87 -0.96 21.98
N SER A 373 13.20 -2.09 21.73
CA SER A 373 13.84 -3.38 21.48
C SER A 373 14.14 -3.58 19.99
N ALA A 374 15.41 -3.78 19.65
CA ALA A 374 15.81 -4.15 18.29
C ALA A 374 15.20 -5.49 17.83
N ILE A 375 14.90 -6.42 18.76
CA ILE A 375 14.25 -7.70 18.44
C ILE A 375 12.81 -7.46 18.00
N VAL A 376 12.08 -6.54 18.64
CA VAL A 376 10.72 -6.18 18.24
C VAL A 376 10.75 -5.47 16.89
N ALA A 377 11.67 -4.53 16.69
CA ALA A 377 11.83 -3.83 15.41
C ALA A 377 12.19 -4.80 14.26
N GLN A 378 13.02 -5.83 14.54
CA GLN A 378 13.37 -6.85 13.56
C GLN A 378 12.16 -7.62 13.02
N LYS A 379 11.16 -7.93 13.85
CA LYS A 379 9.92 -8.59 13.43
C LYS A 379 9.09 -7.75 12.45
N LEU A 380 9.35 -6.46 12.37
CA LEU A 380 8.72 -5.49 11.48
C LEU A 380 9.60 -5.15 10.26
N SER A 381 10.71 -5.87 10.09
CA SER A 381 11.58 -5.73 8.91
C SER A 381 10.97 -6.34 7.66
N VAL A 382 11.50 -5.99 6.49
CA VAL A 382 11.11 -6.62 5.21
C VAL A 382 11.22 -8.14 5.27
N ALA A 383 12.27 -8.65 5.92
CA ALA A 383 12.53 -10.09 5.97
C ALA A 383 11.52 -10.85 6.83
N ASP A 384 11.11 -10.27 7.96
CA ASP A 384 10.29 -10.98 8.95
C ASP A 384 8.80 -10.62 8.79
N PHE A 385 8.47 -9.34 8.57
CA PHE A 385 7.07 -8.90 8.42
C PHE A 385 6.43 -9.38 7.12
N LEU A 386 7.23 -9.43 6.04
CA LEU A 386 6.81 -9.96 4.74
C LEU A 386 7.20 -11.43 4.55
N ALA A 387 7.68 -12.12 5.59
CA ALA A 387 8.09 -13.51 5.46
C ALA A 387 6.96 -14.38 4.94
N CYS A 388 7.27 -15.20 3.94
CA CYS A 388 6.45 -16.37 3.68
C CYS A 388 6.67 -17.31 4.87
N ILE A 389 5.60 -17.74 5.52
CA ILE A 389 5.68 -18.97 6.30
C ILE A 389 5.89 -20.04 5.24
N THR A 390 7.14 -20.42 5.00
CA THR A 390 7.45 -21.60 4.20
C THR A 390 7.02 -22.80 5.04
N ASP A 391 6.08 -23.55 4.49
CA ASP A 391 5.73 -24.89 4.96
C ASP A 391 6.98 -25.75 5.08
#